data_6055e41346ad530a94ae29f57e6d423c
#
_entry.id   6055e41346ad530a94ae29f57e6d423c
#
_cell.length_a   1.000
_cell.length_b   1.000
_cell.length_c   1.000
_cell.angle_alpha   90.00
_cell.angle_beta   90.00
_cell.angle_gamma   90.00
#
_symmetry.space_group_name_H-M   'P 1'
#
loop_
_entity.id
_entity.type
_entity.pdbx_description
1 polymer ?
#
loop_
_entity_poly.entity_id
_entity_poly.type
_entity_poly.pdbx_seq_one_letter_code
_entity_poly.pdbx_strand_id
1 'polypeptide(L)'
;GKEYYDGLRKVKNLVRDARKVQQTILMVGDITDIYVTNFERMLSDPYFTPEELSAIALGYTKLLEESAHLLNDLKTVVNENGLSMNDKERMDIIDRCYNDMLQNRSLVQYYTNKNIGVSYLRAKKRNDLDRVMALYGSPNERYW
;
A
#
# COMPACT_ATOMS: atom_id res chain seq x y z
N GLY A 1 -29.48 -29.27 13.00
CA GLY A 1 -30.11 -28.92 11.79
C GLY A 1 -29.64 -27.58 11.23
N LYS A 2 -30.59 -26.84 10.71
CA LYS A 2 -30.32 -25.56 10.04
C LYS A 2 -29.65 -24.52 10.98
N GLU A 3 -30.12 -24.46 12.23
CA GLU A 3 -29.57 -23.52 13.22
C GLU A 3 -28.09 -23.79 13.53
N TYR A 4 -27.70 -25.06 13.58
CA TYR A 4 -26.31 -25.45 13.79
C TYR A 4 -25.42 -25.02 12.62
N TYR A 5 -25.86 -25.24 11.39
CA TYR A 5 -25.13 -24.82 10.20
C TYR A 5 -25.01 -23.30 10.11
N ASP A 6 -26.06 -22.57 10.44
CA ASP A 6 -26.06 -21.12 10.44
C ASP A 6 -25.06 -20.58 11.49
N GLY A 7 -24.99 -21.21 12.66
CA GLY A 7 -24.02 -20.88 13.69
C GLY A 7 -22.58 -21.10 13.23
N LEU A 8 -22.29 -22.23 12.59
CA LEU A 8 -20.97 -22.53 12.03
C LEU A 8 -20.58 -21.54 10.93
N ARG A 9 -21.52 -21.16 10.07
CA ARG A 9 -21.30 -20.17 9.03
C ARG A 9 -20.94 -18.80 9.61
N LYS A 10 -21.65 -18.38 10.67
CA LYS A 10 -21.33 -17.12 11.37
C LYS A 10 -19.92 -17.13 11.96
N VAL A 11 -19.51 -18.21 12.60
CA VAL A 11 -18.16 -18.36 13.15
C VAL A 11 -17.11 -18.29 12.04
N LYS A 12 -17.32 -18.97 10.92
CA LYS A 12 -16.42 -18.92 9.76
C LYS A 12 -16.28 -17.50 9.24
N ASN A 13 -17.38 -16.78 9.11
CA ASN A 13 -17.37 -15.40 8.60
C ASN A 13 -16.65 -14.45 9.57
N LEU A 14 -16.83 -14.60 10.87
CA LEU A 14 -16.13 -13.81 11.87
C LEU A 14 -14.63 -14.03 11.82
N VAL A 15 -14.18 -15.27 11.68
CA VAL A 15 -12.75 -15.61 11.55
C VAL A 15 -12.17 -15.02 10.27
N ARG A 16 -12.90 -15.15 9.16
CA ARG A 16 -12.48 -14.59 7.86
C ARG A 16 -12.33 -13.08 7.94
N ASP A 17 -13.32 -12.39 8.51
CA ASP A 17 -13.34 -10.94 8.61
C ASP A 17 -12.21 -10.43 9.52
N ALA A 18 -11.99 -11.09 10.65
CA ALA A 18 -10.88 -10.75 11.56
C ALA A 18 -9.52 -10.88 10.84
N ARG A 19 -9.36 -11.93 10.03
CA ARG A 19 -8.12 -12.15 9.25
C ARG A 19 -7.93 -11.06 8.20
N LYS A 20 -8.99 -10.68 7.48
CA LYS A 20 -8.93 -9.60 6.49
C LYS A 20 -8.64 -8.25 7.12
N VAL A 21 -9.25 -7.97 8.27
CA VAL A 21 -8.95 -6.75 9.05
C VAL A 21 -7.46 -6.71 9.41
N GLN A 22 -6.93 -7.79 9.94
CA GLN A 22 -5.52 -7.88 10.32
C GLN A 22 -4.61 -7.67 9.11
N GLN A 23 -4.89 -8.34 7.99
CA GLN A 23 -4.10 -8.22 6.77
C GLN A 23 -4.15 -6.80 6.19
N THR A 24 -5.31 -6.14 6.27
CA THR A 24 -5.47 -4.76 5.82
C THR A 24 -4.60 -3.80 6.65
N ILE A 25 -4.59 -3.97 7.96
CA ILE A 25 -3.75 -3.17 8.85
C ILE A 25 -2.27 -3.40 8.57
N LEU A 26 -1.86 -4.66 8.36
CA LEU A 26 -0.46 -4.99 8.04
C LEU A 26 -0.02 -4.37 6.71
N MET A 27 -0.91 -4.26 5.73
CA MET A 27 -0.60 -3.62 4.46
C MET A 27 -0.28 -2.13 4.59
N VAL A 28 -0.84 -1.43 5.57
CA VAL A 28 -0.47 -0.04 5.85
C VAL A 28 1.00 0.05 6.24
N GLY A 29 1.48 -0.91 7.04
CA GLY A 29 2.90 -1.03 7.36
C GLY A 29 3.77 -1.26 6.13
N ASP A 30 3.36 -2.17 5.24
CA ASP A 30 4.07 -2.46 3.99
C ASP A 30 4.16 -1.21 3.11
N ILE A 31 3.07 -0.48 2.95
CA ILE A 31 3.01 0.76 2.16
C ILE A 31 3.97 1.81 2.74
N THR A 32 3.95 1.97 4.06
CA THR A 32 4.83 2.90 4.76
C THR A 32 6.31 2.52 4.57
N ASP A 33 6.62 1.23 4.66
CA ASP A 33 7.99 0.72 4.48
C ASP A 33 8.48 0.96 3.05
N ILE A 34 7.65 0.74 2.05
CA ILE A 34 8.01 1.01 0.65
C ILE A 34 8.37 2.48 0.48
N TYR A 35 7.54 3.37 1.00
CA TYR A 35 7.79 4.81 0.95
C TYR A 35 9.09 5.19 1.67
N VAL A 36 9.20 4.87 2.94
CA VAL A 36 10.34 5.30 3.78
C VAL A 36 11.66 4.78 3.21
N THR A 37 11.71 3.49 2.89
CA THR A 37 12.94 2.85 2.40
C THR A 37 13.38 3.45 1.07
N ASN A 38 12.46 3.61 0.13
CA ASN A 38 12.84 4.05 -1.21
C ASN A 38 13.03 5.56 -1.31
N PHE A 39 12.19 6.34 -0.63
CA PHE A 39 12.35 7.80 -0.66
C PHE A 39 13.65 8.25 0.02
N GLU A 40 14.07 7.57 1.10
CA GLU A 40 15.36 7.81 1.71
C GLU A 40 16.50 7.63 0.70
N ARG A 41 16.45 6.57 -0.10
CA ARG A 41 17.41 6.32 -1.17
C ARG A 41 17.36 7.40 -2.25
N MET A 42 16.16 7.84 -2.64
CA MET A 42 15.96 8.90 -3.63
C MET A 42 16.55 10.23 -3.18
N LEU A 43 16.51 10.54 -1.88
CA LEU A 43 17.13 11.74 -1.34
C LEU A 43 18.65 11.77 -1.55
N SER A 44 19.28 10.62 -1.65
CA SER A 44 20.73 10.49 -1.91
C SER A 44 21.05 10.30 -3.40
N ASP A 45 20.04 10.29 -4.25
CA ASP A 45 20.20 10.05 -5.69
C ASP A 45 20.54 11.35 -6.43
N PRO A 46 21.74 11.44 -7.07
CA PRO A 46 22.15 12.66 -7.75
C PRO A 46 21.36 12.95 -9.02
N TYR A 47 20.56 12.00 -9.49
CA TYR A 47 19.77 12.16 -10.72
C TYR A 47 18.39 12.79 -10.48
N PHE A 48 18.05 13.13 -9.24
CA PHE A 48 16.83 13.88 -8.91
C PHE A 48 17.19 15.28 -8.42
N THR A 49 16.47 16.27 -8.95
CA THR A 49 16.55 17.64 -8.46
C THR A 49 15.72 17.80 -7.18
N PRO A 50 15.98 18.83 -6.36
CA PRO A 50 15.14 19.10 -5.18
C PRO A 50 13.66 19.29 -5.52
N GLU A 51 13.35 19.91 -6.66
CA GLU A 51 11.99 20.11 -7.14
C GLU A 51 11.32 18.79 -7.50
N GLU A 52 12.07 17.89 -8.13
CA GLU A 52 11.57 16.56 -8.46
C GLU A 52 11.32 15.74 -7.19
N LEU A 53 12.22 15.82 -6.21
CA LEU A 53 12.05 15.14 -4.92
C LEU A 53 10.81 15.64 -4.19
N SER A 54 10.54 16.94 -4.22
CA SER A 54 9.32 17.52 -3.66
C SER A 54 8.07 16.99 -4.35
N ALA A 55 8.09 16.88 -5.67
CA ALA A 55 6.98 16.33 -6.45
C ALA A 55 6.77 14.85 -6.13
N ILE A 56 7.85 14.07 -6.03
CA ILE A 56 7.79 12.66 -5.65
C ILE A 56 7.20 12.49 -4.25
N ALA A 57 7.63 13.30 -3.29
CA ALA A 57 7.11 13.30 -1.93
C ALA A 57 5.61 13.60 -1.90
N LEU A 58 5.15 14.55 -2.70
CA LEU A 58 3.72 14.88 -2.80
C LEU A 58 2.90 13.70 -3.33
N GLY A 59 3.42 13.00 -4.34
CA GLY A 59 2.78 11.79 -4.86
C GLY A 59 2.66 10.69 -3.81
N TYR A 60 3.71 10.44 -3.04
CA TYR A 60 3.66 9.49 -1.92
C TYR A 60 2.64 9.92 -0.86
N THR A 61 2.60 11.20 -0.52
CA THR A 61 1.65 11.73 0.46
C THR A 61 0.22 11.42 0.07
N LYS A 62 -0.14 11.60 -1.21
CA LYS A 62 -1.48 11.29 -1.71
C LYS A 62 -1.81 9.80 -1.58
N LEU A 63 -0.86 8.92 -1.87
CA LEU A 63 -1.05 7.49 -1.74
C LEU A 63 -1.17 7.05 -0.28
N LEU A 64 -0.41 7.67 0.62
CA LEU A 64 -0.50 7.42 2.07
C LEU A 64 -1.82 7.95 2.65
N GLU A 65 -2.33 9.07 2.16
CA GLU A 65 -3.65 9.60 2.55
C GLU A 65 -4.75 8.60 2.21
N GLU A 66 -4.68 7.96 1.05
CA GLU A 66 -5.64 6.92 0.67
C GLU A 66 -5.61 5.73 1.65
N SER A 67 -4.41 5.29 2.05
CA SER A 67 -4.28 4.26 3.08
C SER A 67 -4.92 4.68 4.40
N ALA A 68 -4.76 5.93 4.79
CA ALA A 68 -5.36 6.46 6.02
C ALA A 68 -6.89 6.50 5.95
N HIS A 69 -7.45 6.87 4.81
CA HIS A 69 -8.91 6.85 4.58
C HIS A 69 -9.47 5.44 4.68
N LEU A 70 -8.82 4.48 4.05
CA LEU A 70 -9.23 3.07 4.09
C LEU A 70 -9.16 2.51 5.52
N LEU A 71 -8.13 2.89 6.27
CA LEU A 71 -7.99 2.49 7.66
C LEU A 71 -9.09 3.09 8.54
N ASN A 72 -9.48 4.34 8.29
CA ASN A 72 -10.58 4.98 9.00
C ASN A 72 -11.92 4.31 8.71
N ASP A 73 -12.19 3.95 7.46
CA ASP A 73 -13.39 3.21 7.08
C ASP A 73 -13.43 1.86 7.81
N LEU A 74 -12.29 1.17 7.87
CA LEU A 74 -12.17 -0.10 8.57
C LEU A 74 -12.42 0.05 10.07
N LYS A 75 -11.86 1.08 10.70
CA LYS A 75 -12.07 1.37 12.13
C LYS A 75 -13.54 1.59 12.45
N THR A 76 -14.26 2.28 11.59
CA THR A 76 -15.68 2.56 11.75
C THR A 76 -16.50 1.26 11.84
N VAL A 77 -16.10 0.26 11.06
CA VAL A 77 -16.78 -1.04 11.02
C VAL A 77 -16.41 -1.91 12.22
N VAL A 78 -15.15 -1.86 12.66
CA VAL A 78 -14.66 -2.68 13.77
C VAL A 78 -15.12 -2.14 15.13
N ASN A 79 -15.18 -0.80 15.28
CA ASN A 79 -15.58 -0.13 16.50
C ASN A 79 -17.10 0.16 16.53
N GLU A 80 -17.88 -0.82 16.56
CA GLU A 80 -19.31 -0.85 16.35
C GLU A 80 -20.21 0.03 17.21
N ASN A 81 -19.71 0.86 18.07
CA ASN A 81 -20.52 1.62 19.00
C ASN A 81 -21.46 2.58 18.27
N GLY A 82 -22.72 2.17 18.11
CA GLY A 82 -23.79 2.98 17.58
C GLY A 82 -24.13 2.77 16.10
N LEU A 83 -23.53 1.81 15.43
CA LEU A 83 -23.88 1.48 14.04
C LEU A 83 -24.77 0.24 14.01
N SER A 84 -26.03 0.39 13.54
CA SER A 84 -26.90 -0.74 13.26
C SER A 84 -26.58 -1.31 11.88
N MET A 85 -25.42 -1.94 11.79
CA MET A 85 -24.94 -2.57 10.57
C MET A 85 -25.18 -4.07 10.67
N ASN A 86 -25.75 -4.67 9.61
CA ASN A 86 -25.89 -6.12 9.59
C ASN A 86 -24.57 -6.79 9.15
N ASP A 87 -24.47 -8.11 9.33
CA ASP A 87 -23.26 -8.87 9.05
C ASP A 87 -22.82 -8.75 7.60
N LYS A 88 -23.77 -8.70 6.66
CA LYS A 88 -23.46 -8.57 5.24
C LYS A 88 -22.85 -7.21 4.91
N GLU A 89 -23.42 -6.14 5.44
CA GLU A 89 -22.91 -4.78 5.24
C GLU A 89 -21.49 -4.65 5.78
N ARG A 90 -21.25 -5.19 6.96
CA ARG A 90 -19.92 -5.22 7.60
C ARG A 90 -18.93 -5.97 6.72
N MET A 91 -19.30 -7.15 6.27
CA MET A 91 -18.46 -7.99 5.43
C MET A 91 -18.10 -7.32 4.12
N ASP A 92 -19.07 -6.64 3.49
CA ASP A 92 -18.87 -5.92 2.23
C ASP A 92 -17.87 -4.75 2.41
N ILE A 93 -17.95 -4.03 3.52
CA ILE A 93 -17.02 -2.92 3.81
C ILE A 93 -15.61 -3.45 4.08
N ILE A 94 -15.48 -4.53 4.86
CA ILE A 94 -14.18 -5.17 5.13
C ILE A 94 -13.55 -5.66 3.83
N ASP A 95 -14.31 -6.31 2.98
CA ASP A 95 -13.84 -6.80 1.68
C ASP A 95 -13.38 -5.65 0.78
N ARG A 96 -14.15 -4.57 0.73
CA ARG A 96 -13.80 -3.38 -0.05
C ARG A 96 -12.51 -2.75 0.47
N CYS A 97 -12.40 -2.53 1.78
CA CYS A 97 -11.19 -1.95 2.38
C CYS A 97 -9.95 -2.81 2.10
N TYR A 98 -10.09 -4.13 2.21
CA TYR A 98 -9.02 -5.07 1.91
C TYR A 98 -8.57 -4.97 0.44
N ASN A 99 -9.52 -5.03 -0.49
CA ASN A 99 -9.23 -4.98 -1.93
C ASN A 99 -8.64 -3.64 -2.35
N ASP A 100 -9.17 -2.54 -1.82
CA ASP A 100 -8.67 -1.20 -2.12
C ASP A 100 -7.28 -0.98 -1.52
N MET A 101 -7.00 -1.56 -0.35
CA MET A 101 -5.66 -1.49 0.25
C MET A 101 -4.64 -2.30 -0.56
N LEU A 102 -5.01 -3.47 -1.07
CA LEU A 102 -4.16 -4.24 -1.99
C LEU A 102 -3.82 -3.42 -3.22
N GLN A 103 -4.81 -2.77 -3.82
CA GLN A 103 -4.62 -1.92 -4.98
C GLN A 103 -3.71 -0.73 -4.65
N ASN A 104 -3.91 -0.10 -3.50
CA ASN A 104 -3.09 1.03 -3.08
C ASN A 104 -1.63 0.62 -2.86
N ARG A 105 -1.39 -0.54 -2.25
CA ARG A 105 -0.03 -1.09 -2.10
C ARG A 105 0.64 -1.30 -3.46
N SER A 106 -0.11 -1.83 -4.43
CA SER A 106 0.39 -2.02 -5.79
C SER A 106 0.70 -0.69 -6.47
N LEU A 107 -0.12 0.34 -6.25
CA LEU A 107 0.11 1.69 -6.76
C LEU A 107 1.37 2.32 -6.17
N VAL A 108 1.59 2.17 -4.87
CA VAL A 108 2.80 2.67 -4.21
C VAL A 108 4.06 2.00 -4.77
N GLN A 109 4.02 0.68 -4.97
CA GLN A 109 5.13 -0.05 -5.58
C GLN A 109 5.36 0.39 -7.03
N TYR A 110 4.30 0.53 -7.80
CA TYR A 110 4.37 1.01 -9.18
C TYR A 110 4.96 2.42 -9.25
N TYR A 111 4.47 3.33 -8.41
CA TYR A 111 4.96 4.70 -8.33
C TYR A 111 6.45 4.74 -8.00
N THR A 112 6.86 3.95 -7.02
CA THR A 112 8.26 3.80 -6.62
C THR A 112 9.12 3.32 -7.79
N ASN A 113 8.71 2.25 -8.44
CA ASN A 113 9.46 1.65 -9.56
C ASN A 113 9.57 2.61 -10.74
N LYS A 114 8.52 3.37 -11.05
CA LYS A 114 8.54 4.37 -12.13
C LYS A 114 9.54 5.47 -11.85
N ASN A 115 9.59 5.98 -10.63
CA ASN A 115 10.55 7.01 -10.27
C ASN A 115 11.99 6.49 -10.30
N ILE A 116 12.24 5.29 -9.77
CA ILE A 116 13.56 4.66 -9.84
C ILE A 116 13.97 4.45 -11.29
N GLY A 117 13.04 4.03 -12.15
CA GLY A 117 13.28 3.85 -13.59
C GLY A 117 13.77 5.11 -14.27
N VAL A 118 13.26 6.29 -13.89
CA VAL A 118 13.74 7.57 -14.42
C VAL A 118 15.23 7.77 -14.07
N SER A 119 15.62 7.47 -12.83
CA SER A 119 17.01 7.56 -12.41
C SER A 119 17.92 6.63 -13.21
N TYR A 120 17.51 5.36 -13.39
CA TYR A 120 18.26 4.40 -14.22
C TYR A 120 18.45 4.89 -15.64
N LEU A 121 17.42 5.43 -16.28
CA LEU A 121 17.51 5.95 -17.65
C LEU A 121 18.48 7.13 -17.74
N ARG A 122 18.44 8.04 -16.78
CA ARG A 122 19.36 9.19 -16.72
C ARG A 122 20.79 8.76 -16.50
N ALA A 123 21.02 7.82 -15.58
CA ALA A 123 22.34 7.27 -15.31
C ALA A 123 22.90 6.50 -16.51
N LYS A 124 22.06 5.74 -17.21
CA LYS A 124 22.45 4.99 -18.41
C LYS A 124 22.97 5.92 -19.49
N LYS A 125 22.33 7.07 -19.72
CA LYS A 125 22.78 8.08 -20.69
C LYS A 125 24.13 8.66 -20.35
N ARG A 126 24.53 8.64 -19.09
CA ARG A 126 25.81 9.17 -18.60
C ARG A 126 26.86 8.09 -18.31
N ASN A 127 26.58 6.84 -18.63
CA ASN A 127 27.43 5.69 -18.29
C ASN A 127 27.75 5.63 -16.79
N ASP A 128 26.75 5.87 -15.95
CA ASP A 128 26.89 6.00 -14.50
C ASP A 128 25.92 5.06 -13.75
N LEU A 129 25.56 3.92 -14.36
CA LEU A 129 24.60 2.97 -13.77
C LEU A 129 25.04 2.43 -12.42
N ASP A 130 26.36 2.24 -12.21
CA ASP A 130 26.87 1.70 -10.94
C ASP A 130 26.47 2.56 -9.76
N ARG A 131 26.43 3.87 -9.92
CA ARG A 131 26.01 4.80 -8.87
C ARG A 131 24.58 4.57 -8.45
N VAL A 132 23.68 4.39 -9.41
CA VAL A 132 22.24 4.19 -9.16
C VAL A 132 21.99 2.77 -8.67
N MET A 133 22.69 1.79 -9.22
CA MET A 133 22.62 0.41 -8.72
C MET A 133 23.09 0.28 -7.27
N ALA A 134 24.04 1.09 -6.84
CA ALA A 134 24.47 1.13 -5.46
C ALA A 134 23.35 1.58 -4.50
N LEU A 135 22.43 2.40 -4.98
CA LEU A 135 21.27 2.87 -4.19
C LEU A 135 20.13 1.86 -4.15
N TYR A 136 19.74 1.31 -5.32
CA TYR A 136 18.50 0.55 -5.48
C TYR A 136 18.69 -0.93 -5.83
N GLY A 137 19.91 -1.36 -6.07
CA GLY A 137 20.21 -2.69 -6.56
C GLY A 137 20.26 -2.75 -8.09
N SER A 138 20.42 -3.95 -8.63
CA SER A 138 20.50 -4.16 -10.08
C SER A 138 19.15 -3.86 -10.75
N PRO A 139 19.17 -3.23 -11.95
CA PRO A 139 17.94 -2.99 -12.70
C PRO A 139 17.31 -4.32 -13.12
N ASN A 140 16.00 -4.36 -13.11
CA ASN A 140 15.22 -5.46 -13.63
C ASN A 140 14.04 -4.90 -14.43
N GLU A 141 13.23 -5.76 -15.01
CA GLU A 141 12.13 -5.37 -15.88
C GLU A 141 11.13 -4.40 -15.23
N ARG A 142 11.05 -4.36 -13.91
CA ARG A 142 10.12 -3.47 -13.20
C ARG A 142 10.46 -1.99 -13.34
N TYR A 143 11.71 -1.66 -13.63
CA TYR A 143 12.18 -0.27 -13.69
C TYR A 143 12.19 0.32 -15.11
N TRP A 144 11.86 -0.47 -16.11
CA TRP A 144 11.87 -0.04 -17.52
C TRP A 144 10.49 0.21 -18.10
#